data_8fd5a2b86b5b1a4ff85a12dddff80e4e
#
_entry.id   8fd5a2b86b5b1a4ff85a12dddff80e4e
#
_cell.length_a   1.000
_cell.length_b   1.000
_cell.length_c   1.000
_cell.angle_alpha   90.00
_cell.angle_beta   90.00
_cell.angle_gamma   90.00
#
_symmetry.space_group_name_H-M   'P 1'
#
loop_
_entity.id
_entity.type
_entity.pdbx_description
1 polymer ?
#
loop_
_entity_poly.entity_id
_entity_poly.type
_entity_poly.pdbx_seq_one_letter_code
_entity_poly.pdbx_strand_id
1 'polypeptide(L)'
;MHNVLLAYLRLHLKYCNRIYKRQMTEEQKDTTDILKRFHALLEQYYIEGRQFQKGVPTVSYCASEMAYSSHYFGDLFRQATGNTAIHYIHTYVINQGKSLLMQGHNISETSHLLGFEYPHHFTRLFKRIVGVTPTEFLGK
;
A
#
# COMPACT_ATOMS: atom_id res chain seq x y z
N MET A 1 8.98 -13.47 -10.12
CA MET A 1 7.94 -13.21 -11.10
C MET A 1 7.91 -11.77 -11.58
N HIS A 2 7.95 -10.82 -10.68
CA HIS A 2 7.96 -9.41 -11.05
C HIS A 2 9.16 -9.06 -11.93
N ASN A 3 10.34 -9.59 -11.63
CA ASN A 3 11.56 -9.36 -12.40
C ASN A 3 11.52 -10.00 -13.78
N VAL A 4 10.86 -11.14 -13.91
CA VAL A 4 10.71 -11.83 -15.19
C VAL A 4 9.81 -11.02 -16.12
N LEU A 5 8.72 -10.48 -15.57
CA LEU A 5 7.80 -9.64 -16.32
C LEU A 5 8.48 -8.38 -16.81
N LEU A 6 9.29 -7.74 -15.98
CA LEU A 6 10.05 -6.55 -16.35
C LEU A 6 11.08 -6.84 -17.43
N ALA A 7 11.77 -7.98 -17.35
CA ALA A 7 12.75 -8.39 -18.36
C ALA A 7 12.06 -8.64 -19.71
N TYR A 8 10.91 -9.28 -19.69
CA TYR A 8 10.10 -9.52 -20.87
C TYR A 8 9.67 -8.22 -21.53
N LEU A 9 9.17 -7.29 -20.74
CA LEU A 9 8.76 -5.98 -21.22
C LEU A 9 9.91 -5.20 -21.80
N ARG A 10 11.09 -5.29 -21.22
CA ARG A 10 12.31 -4.66 -21.74
C ARG A 10 12.68 -5.19 -23.12
N LEU A 11 12.64 -6.49 -23.29
CA LEU A 11 12.94 -7.11 -24.58
C LEU A 11 11.93 -6.70 -25.65
N HIS A 12 10.67 -6.72 -25.29
CA HIS A 12 9.59 -6.34 -26.19
C HIS A 12 9.68 -4.88 -26.61
N LEU A 13 9.91 -4.00 -25.64
CA LEU A 13 10.00 -2.56 -25.87
C LEU A 13 11.27 -2.16 -26.62
N LYS A 14 12.31 -2.97 -26.59
CA LYS A 14 13.56 -2.68 -27.29
C LYS A 14 13.36 -2.51 -28.80
N TYR A 15 12.37 -3.17 -29.36
CA TYR A 15 12.09 -3.15 -30.80
C TYR A 15 10.91 -2.25 -31.16
N CYS A 16 10.26 -1.66 -30.19
CA CYS A 16 9.19 -0.72 -30.40
C CYS A 16 9.73 0.68 -30.67
N ASN A 17 8.91 1.51 -31.30
CA ASN A 17 9.26 2.87 -31.67
C ASN A 17 9.90 3.66 -30.52
N ARG A 18 11.14 4.12 -30.72
CA ARG A 18 11.93 4.80 -29.69
C ARG A 18 11.28 6.05 -29.12
N ILE A 19 10.57 6.82 -29.95
CA ILE A 19 9.92 8.06 -29.52
C ILE A 19 8.73 7.75 -28.62
N TYR A 20 7.89 6.83 -29.05
CA TYR A 20 6.75 6.35 -28.29
C TYR A 20 7.20 5.73 -26.96
N LYS A 21 8.29 4.99 -27.02
CA LYS A 21 8.91 4.34 -25.86
C LYS A 21 9.40 5.35 -24.81
N ARG A 22 9.92 6.51 -25.22
CA ARG A 22 10.38 7.55 -24.30
C ARG A 22 9.23 8.13 -23.49
N GLN A 23 8.11 8.45 -24.14
CA GLN A 23 6.95 9.01 -23.44
C GLN A 23 6.35 8.00 -22.47
N MET A 24 6.16 6.78 -22.93
CA MET A 24 5.63 5.70 -22.06
C MET A 24 6.56 5.39 -20.90
N THR A 25 7.87 5.42 -21.13
CA THR A 25 8.85 5.12 -20.09
C THR A 25 8.88 6.19 -19.00
N GLU A 26 8.71 7.46 -19.37
CA GLU A 26 8.66 8.55 -18.41
C GLU A 26 7.41 8.48 -17.56
N GLU A 27 6.24 8.26 -18.15
CA GLU A 27 4.99 8.08 -17.43
C GLU A 27 5.03 6.86 -16.51
N GLN A 28 5.52 5.72 -17.00
CA GLN A 28 5.68 4.51 -16.21
C GLN A 28 6.70 4.69 -15.09
N LYS A 29 7.76 5.43 -15.35
CA LYS A 29 8.80 5.72 -14.37
C LYS A 29 8.24 6.57 -13.23
N ASP A 30 7.47 7.60 -13.56
CA ASP A 30 6.84 8.47 -12.56
C ASP A 30 5.83 7.69 -11.72
N THR A 31 5.00 6.86 -12.36
CA THR A 31 4.03 6.00 -11.69
C THR A 31 4.72 5.00 -10.77
N THR A 32 5.75 4.32 -11.28
CA THR A 32 6.52 3.35 -10.51
C THR A 32 7.24 4.01 -9.35
N ASP A 33 7.78 5.20 -9.57
CA ASP A 33 8.49 5.95 -8.55
C ASP A 33 7.57 6.36 -7.41
N ILE A 34 6.37 6.85 -7.72
CA ILE A 34 5.37 7.21 -6.71
C ILE A 34 4.97 5.99 -5.87
N LEU A 35 4.70 4.87 -6.53
CA LEU A 35 4.33 3.64 -5.83
C LEU A 35 5.45 3.15 -4.92
N LYS A 36 6.69 3.18 -5.39
CA LYS A 36 7.85 2.78 -4.60
C LYS A 36 8.05 3.69 -3.41
N ARG A 37 7.93 5.00 -3.61
CA ARG A 37 8.08 5.98 -2.54
C ARG A 37 6.98 5.83 -1.51
N PHE A 38 5.76 5.62 -1.95
CA PHE A 38 4.61 5.43 -1.05
C PHE A 38 4.77 4.16 -0.23
N HIS A 39 5.13 3.06 -0.89
CA HIS A 39 5.35 1.79 -0.21
C HIS A 39 6.48 1.90 0.83
N ALA A 40 7.60 2.51 0.44
CA ALA A 40 8.73 2.73 1.34
C ALA A 40 8.35 3.59 2.54
N LEU A 41 7.52 4.61 2.32
CA LEU A 41 7.03 5.48 3.39
C LEU A 41 6.19 4.69 4.39
N LEU A 42 5.30 3.82 3.90
CA LEU A 42 4.48 2.99 4.78
C LEU A 42 5.33 1.99 5.57
N GLU A 43 6.31 1.37 4.93
CA GLU A 43 7.24 0.47 5.62
C GLU A 43 8.00 1.22 6.72
N GLN A 44 8.53 2.38 6.39
CA GLN A 44 9.30 3.18 7.34
C GLN A 44 8.45 3.65 8.52
N TYR A 45 7.20 4.00 8.24
CA TYR A 45 6.24 4.40 9.26
C TYR A 45 6.13 3.33 10.35
N TYR A 46 5.96 2.08 9.93
CA TYR A 46 5.81 0.96 10.87
C TYR A 46 7.13 0.55 11.51
N ILE A 47 8.24 0.62 10.79
CA ILE A 47 9.56 0.33 11.33
C ILE A 47 9.91 1.30 12.47
N GLU A 48 9.58 2.58 12.30
CA GLU A 48 9.84 3.61 13.29
C GLU A 48 8.83 3.59 14.45
N GLY A 49 7.80 2.78 14.37
CA GLY A 49 6.80 2.70 15.44
C GLY A 49 5.87 3.90 15.51
N ARG A 50 5.72 4.65 14.44
CA ARG A 50 4.88 5.85 14.43
C ARG A 50 3.41 5.55 14.64
N GLN A 51 2.96 4.34 14.32
CA GLN A 51 1.59 3.90 14.53
C GLN A 51 1.19 3.93 16.01
N PHE A 52 2.14 3.82 16.92
CA PHE A 52 1.84 3.86 18.35
C PHE A 52 1.56 5.28 18.85
N GLN A 53 1.99 6.28 18.10
CA GLN A 53 1.75 7.69 18.45
C GLN A 53 0.66 8.30 17.59
N LYS A 54 0.62 7.97 16.29
CA LYS A 54 -0.25 8.60 15.30
C LYS A 54 -1.38 7.71 14.81
N GLY A 55 -1.38 6.43 15.16
CA GLY A 55 -2.37 5.48 14.67
C GLY A 55 -2.08 5.00 13.25
N VAL A 56 -3.09 4.48 12.58
CA VAL A 56 -2.97 4.02 11.20
C VAL A 56 -2.61 5.20 10.30
N PRO A 57 -1.67 5.03 9.35
CA PRO A 57 -1.27 6.14 8.47
C PRO A 57 -2.45 6.73 7.71
N THR A 58 -2.44 8.03 7.54
CA THR A 58 -3.47 8.75 6.79
C THR A 58 -2.92 9.20 5.44
N VAL A 59 -3.83 9.44 4.49
CA VAL A 59 -3.45 10.00 3.18
C VAL A 59 -2.79 11.36 3.36
N SER A 60 -3.31 12.18 4.26
CA SER A 60 -2.79 13.52 4.53
C SER A 60 -1.34 13.45 5.01
N TYR A 61 -1.04 12.56 5.93
CA TYR A 61 0.32 12.37 6.42
C TYR A 61 1.26 11.93 5.30
N CYS A 62 0.84 10.93 4.53
CA CYS A 62 1.67 10.39 3.45
C CYS A 62 1.93 11.42 2.36
N ALA A 63 0.91 12.17 1.98
CA ALA A 63 1.06 13.23 0.98
C ALA A 63 2.04 14.29 1.45
N SER A 64 1.91 14.71 2.70
CA SER A 64 2.79 15.71 3.30
C SER A 64 4.24 15.25 3.30
N GLU A 65 4.49 14.01 3.69
CA GLU A 65 5.85 13.44 3.71
C GLU A 65 6.44 13.32 2.30
N MET A 66 5.61 13.19 1.29
CA MET A 66 6.03 13.13 -0.10
C MET A 66 6.05 14.51 -0.77
N ALA A 67 5.80 15.58 -0.01
CA ALA A 67 5.78 16.96 -0.47
C ALA A 67 4.66 17.26 -1.47
N TYR A 68 3.51 16.61 -1.31
CA TYR A 68 2.31 16.86 -2.12
C TYR A 68 1.17 17.34 -1.22
N SER A 69 0.23 18.07 -1.82
CA SER A 69 -1.05 18.27 -1.16
C SER A 69 -1.85 16.96 -1.19
N SER A 70 -2.76 16.78 -0.23
CA SER A 70 -3.59 15.56 -0.18
C SER A 70 -4.41 15.38 -1.45
N HIS A 71 -4.97 16.47 -1.95
CA HIS A 71 -5.79 16.44 -3.17
C HIS A 71 -4.97 16.05 -4.40
N TYR A 72 -3.83 16.70 -4.58
CA TYR A 72 -2.95 16.42 -5.71
C TYR A 72 -2.43 14.98 -5.68
N PHE A 73 -2.00 14.54 -4.50
CA PHE A 73 -1.51 13.17 -4.32
C PHE A 73 -2.60 12.15 -4.64
N GLY A 74 -3.82 12.40 -4.16
CA GLY A 74 -4.95 11.51 -4.43
C GLY A 74 -5.26 11.38 -5.91
N ASP A 75 -5.27 12.50 -6.63
CA ASP A 75 -5.51 12.50 -8.06
C ASP A 75 -4.40 11.79 -8.82
N LEU A 76 -3.16 12.09 -8.47
CA LEU A 76 -1.99 11.49 -9.10
C LEU A 76 -1.98 9.97 -8.88
N PHE A 77 -2.28 9.53 -7.67
CA PHE A 77 -2.31 8.12 -7.33
C PHE A 77 -3.44 7.40 -8.08
N ARG A 78 -4.61 8.02 -8.15
CA ARG A 78 -5.75 7.44 -8.88
C ARG A 78 -5.45 7.31 -10.37
N GLN A 79 -4.82 8.31 -10.98
CA GLN A 79 -4.41 8.22 -12.38
C GLN A 79 -3.38 7.12 -12.61
N ALA A 80 -2.46 6.94 -11.65
CA ALA A 80 -1.40 5.97 -11.77
C ALA A 80 -1.86 4.53 -11.58
N THR A 81 -2.81 4.29 -10.68
CA THR A 81 -3.18 2.93 -10.26
C THR A 81 -4.64 2.57 -10.53
N GLY A 82 -5.50 3.55 -10.77
CA GLY A 82 -6.94 3.34 -10.88
C GLY A 82 -7.64 3.20 -9.54
N ASN A 83 -6.89 3.21 -8.42
CA ASN A 83 -7.42 3.08 -7.06
C ASN A 83 -7.11 4.31 -6.23
N THR A 84 -7.80 4.44 -5.10
CA THR A 84 -7.55 5.55 -4.18
C THR A 84 -6.32 5.27 -3.31
N ALA A 85 -5.68 6.33 -2.87
CA ALA A 85 -4.53 6.21 -1.95
C ALA A 85 -4.95 5.57 -0.62
N ILE A 86 -6.15 5.90 -0.12
CA ILE A 86 -6.65 5.30 1.12
C ILE A 86 -6.85 3.79 0.98
N HIS A 87 -7.29 3.33 -0.18
CA HIS A 87 -7.44 1.90 -0.44
C HIS A 87 -6.07 1.20 -0.38
N TYR A 88 -5.04 1.82 -0.93
CA TYR A 88 -3.69 1.27 -0.88
C TYR A 88 -3.20 1.16 0.56
N ILE A 89 -3.41 2.21 1.36
CA ILE A 89 -3.03 2.19 2.78
C ILE A 89 -3.77 1.06 3.51
N HIS A 90 -5.06 0.95 3.31
CA HIS A 90 -5.88 -0.09 3.96
C HIS A 90 -5.42 -1.48 3.56
N THR A 91 -5.14 -1.69 2.27
CA THR A 91 -4.65 -2.98 1.78
C THR A 91 -3.29 -3.32 2.40
N TYR A 92 -2.39 -2.34 2.47
CA TYR A 92 -1.09 -2.53 3.10
C TYR A 92 -1.24 -2.93 4.56
N VAL A 93 -2.04 -2.18 5.31
CA VAL A 93 -2.26 -2.42 6.75
C VAL A 93 -2.87 -3.81 6.97
N ILE A 94 -3.86 -4.17 6.19
CA ILE A 94 -4.53 -5.47 6.34
C ILE A 94 -3.59 -6.62 5.95
N ASN A 95 -2.73 -6.45 4.95
CA ASN A 95 -1.73 -7.46 4.62
C ASN A 95 -0.73 -7.65 5.77
N GLN A 96 -0.32 -6.58 6.43
CA GLN A 96 0.48 -6.69 7.65
C GLN A 96 -0.28 -7.42 8.75
N GLY A 97 -1.57 -7.15 8.87
CA GLY A 97 -2.44 -7.81 9.83
C GLY A 97 -2.54 -9.32 9.59
N LYS A 98 -2.66 -9.73 8.33
CA LYS A 98 -2.66 -11.15 7.97
C LYS A 98 -1.38 -11.84 8.45
N SER A 99 -0.23 -11.21 8.20
CA SER A 99 1.06 -11.76 8.62
C SER A 99 1.15 -11.91 10.13
N LEU A 100 0.70 -10.88 10.88
CA LEU A 100 0.73 -10.91 12.34
C LEU A 100 -0.18 -12.02 12.90
N LEU A 101 -1.37 -12.17 12.32
CA LEU A 101 -2.30 -13.22 12.73
C LEU A 101 -1.71 -14.61 12.46
N MET A 102 -1.05 -14.78 11.31
CA MET A 102 -0.42 -16.04 10.96
C MET A 102 0.80 -16.37 11.83
N GLN A 103 1.43 -15.35 12.40
CA GLN A 103 2.53 -15.50 13.35
C GLN A 103 2.05 -15.90 14.76
N GLY A 104 0.75 -15.89 15.00
CA GLY A 104 0.17 -16.29 16.28
C GLY A 104 -0.33 -15.16 17.15
N HIS A 105 -0.25 -13.93 16.72
CA HIS A 105 -0.84 -12.82 17.47
C HIS A 105 -2.37 -12.90 17.46
N ASN A 106 -3.01 -12.57 18.57
CA ASN A 106 -4.46 -12.52 18.60
C ASN A 106 -4.98 -11.22 17.95
N ILE A 107 -6.28 -11.12 17.79
CA ILE A 107 -6.91 -9.98 17.11
C ILE A 107 -6.61 -8.67 17.83
N SER A 108 -6.67 -8.67 19.16
CA SER A 108 -6.43 -7.48 19.95
C SER A 108 -4.97 -7.00 19.82
N GLU A 109 -4.01 -7.91 19.92
CA GLU A 109 -2.59 -7.60 19.74
C GLU A 109 -2.31 -7.08 18.33
N THR A 110 -2.86 -7.75 17.32
CA THR A 110 -2.70 -7.36 15.92
C THR A 110 -3.22 -5.96 15.68
N SER A 111 -4.42 -5.67 16.19
CA SER A 111 -5.04 -4.36 16.10
C SER A 111 -4.13 -3.27 16.70
N HIS A 112 -3.60 -3.53 17.88
CA HIS A 112 -2.71 -2.60 18.58
C HIS A 112 -1.41 -2.37 17.80
N LEU A 113 -0.80 -3.45 17.33
CA LEU A 113 0.46 -3.37 16.59
C LEU A 113 0.32 -2.60 15.27
N LEU A 114 -0.87 -2.60 14.69
CA LEU A 114 -1.14 -1.87 13.45
C LEU A 114 -1.52 -0.40 13.67
N GLY A 115 -1.82 -0.02 14.92
CA GLY A 115 -2.15 1.36 15.25
C GLY A 115 -3.64 1.65 15.33
N PHE A 116 -4.50 0.64 15.34
CA PHE A 116 -5.93 0.84 15.54
C PHE A 116 -6.20 1.18 17.01
N GLU A 117 -7.09 2.12 17.22
CA GLU A 117 -7.49 2.50 18.59
C GLU A 117 -8.31 1.40 19.24
N TYR A 118 -9.17 0.73 18.47
CA TYR A 118 -10.04 -0.34 18.98
C TYR A 118 -9.99 -1.56 18.06
N PRO A 119 -10.02 -2.78 18.64
CA PRO A 119 -9.97 -4.01 17.82
C PRO A 119 -11.11 -4.12 16.80
N HIS A 120 -12.28 -3.60 17.09
CA HIS A 120 -13.40 -3.71 16.16
C HIS A 120 -13.19 -2.89 14.88
N HIS A 121 -12.40 -1.82 14.93
CA HIS A 121 -12.05 -1.06 13.74
C HIS A 121 -11.21 -1.91 12.79
N PHE A 122 -10.25 -2.65 13.33
CA PHE A 122 -9.43 -3.58 12.55
C PHE A 122 -10.28 -4.70 11.96
N THR A 123 -11.12 -5.34 12.77
CA THR A 123 -11.99 -6.43 12.34
C THR A 123 -12.90 -5.99 11.18
N ARG A 124 -13.49 -4.82 11.30
CA ARG A 124 -14.38 -4.27 10.28
C ARG A 124 -13.64 -4.00 8.97
N LEU A 125 -12.47 -3.39 9.06
CA LEU A 125 -11.65 -3.10 7.89
C LEU A 125 -11.16 -4.39 7.24
N PHE A 126 -10.73 -5.36 8.05
CA PHE A 126 -10.27 -6.66 7.57
C PHE A 126 -11.37 -7.36 6.76
N LYS A 127 -12.59 -7.41 7.31
CA LYS A 127 -13.71 -8.03 6.60
C LYS A 127 -14.03 -7.31 5.29
N ARG A 128 -13.92 -5.99 5.28
CA ARG A 128 -14.20 -5.21 4.07
C ARG A 128 -13.17 -5.50 2.97
N ILE A 129 -11.89 -5.61 3.33
CA ILE A 129 -10.80 -5.82 2.37
C ILE A 129 -10.68 -7.28 1.96
N VAL A 130 -10.75 -8.20 2.92
CA VAL A 130 -10.51 -9.64 2.69
C VAL A 130 -11.78 -10.38 2.32
N GLY A 131 -12.93 -9.93 2.81
CA GLY A 131 -14.23 -10.56 2.56
C GLY A 131 -14.68 -11.46 3.70
N VAL A 132 -13.80 -11.83 4.62
CA VAL A 132 -14.13 -12.64 5.81
C VAL A 132 -13.53 -11.98 7.04
N THR A 133 -14.00 -12.39 8.21
CA THR A 133 -13.47 -11.88 9.48
C THR A 133 -12.08 -12.46 9.74
N PRO A 134 -11.27 -11.82 10.60
CA PRO A 134 -9.99 -12.41 10.99
C PRO A 134 -10.11 -13.82 11.58
N THR A 135 -11.17 -14.07 12.34
CA THR A 135 -11.42 -15.38 12.92
C THR A 135 -11.68 -16.43 11.83
N GLU A 136 -12.53 -16.09 10.86
CA GLU A 136 -12.81 -16.96 9.72
C GLU A 136 -11.55 -17.17 8.86
N PHE A 137 -10.75 -16.12 8.69
CA PHE A 137 -9.50 -16.20 7.93
C PHE A 137 -8.53 -17.21 8.54
N LEU A 138 -8.49 -17.29 9.87
CA LEU A 138 -7.65 -18.26 10.59
C LEU A 138 -8.25 -19.67 10.63
N GLY A 139 -9.45 -19.86 10.11
CA GLY A 139 -10.11 -21.16 10.07
C GLY A 139 -10.75 -21.57 11.39
N LYS A 140 -11.07 -20.59 12.21
CA LYS A 140 -11.66 -20.88 13.53
C LYS A 140 -13.16 -20.68 13.57
#